data_df8928694c834b038c90d52871480e54
#
_entry.id   df8928694c834b038c90d52871480e54
#
_cell.length_a   1.000
_cell.length_b   1.000
_cell.length_c   1.000
_cell.angle_alpha   90.00
_cell.angle_beta   90.00
_cell.angle_gamma   90.00
#
_symmetry.space_group_name_H-M   'P 1'
#
loop_
_entity.id
_entity.type
_entity.pdbx_description
1 polymer ?
#
loop_
_entity_poly.entity_id
_entity_poly.type
_entity_poly.pdbx_seq_one_letter_code
_entity_poly.pdbx_strand_id
1 'polypeptide(L)'
;KGTEAVLAKLIEKYRINVIVIGNGTASRETEEVVAQFLKKNSYDIQYTIVNEAGASVYSASKLAAEEYPDLDVTTRGAMSLGRRLQDPLAELVKISPKHIGVGQYQHDINQGMLETALGNVVEDCVNRVGVDLNTASPSLLSYIAGINMGIAKNIVAYREENGAFTDRKQLLKVSKLGPKAFTQCAGFCRILKGDNPLDATSVHPESYEAAEAMLDKLHIDKEEISKGGAKDIEERICAAYPAVTGRAKGFDALKNLNAGLGKSIEKLAEDIGIGTPTLKDIIDEIKKPGRDPRDEAPAVIFRNDVRSFEDLKVDME
;
A
#
# COMPACT_ATOMS: atom_id res chain seq x y z
N LYS A 1 8.94 -23.62 30.02
CA LYS A 1 8.12 -23.06 31.15
C LYS A 1 8.24 -21.53 31.24
N GLY A 2 9.43 -20.93 31.12
CA GLY A 2 9.58 -19.47 31.19
C GLY A 2 8.94 -18.75 30.00
N THR A 3 9.15 -19.25 28.77
CA THR A 3 8.63 -18.66 27.53
C THR A 3 7.10 -18.69 27.48
N GLU A 4 6.48 -19.81 27.86
CA GLU A 4 5.02 -19.93 27.90
C GLU A 4 4.36 -18.92 28.84
N ALA A 5 4.95 -18.68 30.01
CA ALA A 5 4.44 -17.72 30.98
C ALA A 5 4.53 -16.26 30.46
N VAL A 6 5.59 -15.95 29.72
CA VAL A 6 5.75 -14.64 29.08
C VAL A 6 4.73 -14.45 27.95
N LEU A 7 4.54 -15.46 27.10
CA LEU A 7 3.54 -15.42 26.03
C LEU A 7 2.13 -15.24 26.59
N ALA A 8 1.74 -16.03 27.61
CA ALA A 8 0.43 -15.88 28.26
C ALA A 8 0.21 -14.46 28.77
N LYS A 9 1.19 -13.91 29.49
CA LYS A 9 1.12 -12.54 30.02
C LYS A 9 0.98 -11.48 28.94
N LEU A 10 1.70 -11.62 27.82
CA LEU A 10 1.63 -10.68 26.70
C LEU A 10 0.26 -10.76 26.00
N ILE A 11 -0.23 -11.98 25.75
CA ILE A 11 -1.54 -12.22 25.14
C ILE A 11 -2.66 -11.57 25.96
N GLU A 12 -2.69 -11.82 27.26
CA GLU A 12 -3.71 -11.26 28.15
C GLU A 12 -3.62 -9.74 28.27
N LYS A 13 -2.39 -9.22 28.44
CA LYS A 13 -2.15 -7.79 28.63
C LYS A 13 -2.51 -6.97 27.39
N TYR A 14 -2.14 -7.45 26.20
CA TYR A 14 -2.27 -6.69 24.95
C TYR A 14 -3.40 -7.17 24.04
N ARG A 15 -4.14 -8.21 24.44
CA ARG A 15 -5.22 -8.82 23.63
C ARG A 15 -4.74 -9.19 22.24
N ILE A 16 -3.66 -9.95 22.18
CA ILE A 16 -3.00 -10.33 20.91
C ILE A 16 -3.93 -11.29 20.15
N ASN A 17 -4.11 -11.02 18.85
CA ASN A 17 -4.91 -11.84 17.94
C ASN A 17 -4.04 -12.67 16.99
N VAL A 18 -2.81 -12.23 16.71
CA VAL A 18 -1.90 -12.90 15.76
C VAL A 18 -0.48 -12.92 16.32
N ILE A 19 0.19 -14.05 16.17
CA ILE A 19 1.62 -14.22 16.47
C ILE A 19 2.38 -14.35 15.16
N VAL A 20 3.43 -13.54 14.98
CA VAL A 20 4.30 -13.57 13.80
C VAL A 20 5.57 -14.32 14.13
N ILE A 21 5.96 -15.25 13.25
CA ILE A 21 7.19 -16.05 13.38
C ILE A 21 8.05 -15.77 12.14
N GLY A 22 9.34 -15.49 12.32
CA GLY A 22 10.28 -15.37 11.20
C GLY A 22 10.56 -16.73 10.56
N ASN A 23 10.90 -16.75 9.26
CA ASN A 23 11.20 -17.98 8.52
C ASN A 23 12.68 -18.41 8.57
N GLY A 24 13.43 -17.95 9.56
CA GLY A 24 14.86 -18.24 9.71
C GLY A 24 15.19 -19.59 10.33
N THR A 25 16.40 -19.68 10.90
CA THR A 25 17.02 -20.96 11.29
C THR A 25 16.19 -21.78 12.29
N ALA A 26 15.54 -21.18 13.25
CA ALA A 26 14.73 -21.87 14.29
C ALA A 26 13.22 -21.71 14.06
N SER A 27 12.79 -21.48 12.82
CA SER A 27 11.39 -21.21 12.50
C SER A 27 10.48 -22.37 12.86
N ARG A 28 10.84 -23.60 12.47
CA ARG A 28 10.03 -24.81 12.72
C ARG A 28 9.89 -25.12 14.21
N GLU A 29 10.98 -25.04 14.95
CA GLU A 29 10.97 -25.27 16.40
C GLU A 29 10.14 -24.20 17.14
N THR A 30 10.22 -22.95 16.65
CA THR A 30 9.40 -21.85 17.19
C THR A 30 7.93 -22.05 16.88
N GLU A 31 7.61 -22.45 15.63
CA GLU A 31 6.25 -22.76 15.19
C GLU A 31 5.64 -23.87 16.07
N GLU A 32 6.38 -24.97 16.27
CA GLU A 32 5.94 -26.08 17.11
C GLU A 32 5.66 -25.66 18.55
N VAL A 33 6.55 -24.88 19.16
CA VAL A 33 6.36 -24.36 20.53
C VAL A 33 5.12 -23.47 20.62
N VAL A 34 4.92 -22.58 19.65
CA VAL A 34 3.76 -21.68 19.60
C VAL A 34 2.47 -22.48 19.40
N ALA A 35 2.44 -23.41 18.44
CA ALA A 35 1.26 -24.24 18.17
C ALA A 35 0.86 -25.09 19.38
N GLN A 36 1.82 -25.75 20.03
CA GLN A 36 1.57 -26.53 21.25
C GLN A 36 1.08 -25.64 22.39
N PHE A 37 1.66 -24.47 22.57
CA PHE A 37 1.25 -23.51 23.59
C PHE A 37 -0.20 -23.03 23.38
N LEU A 38 -0.58 -22.66 22.17
CA LEU A 38 -1.93 -22.22 21.81
C LEU A 38 -2.95 -23.36 22.02
N LYS A 39 -2.63 -24.56 21.56
CA LYS A 39 -3.48 -25.78 21.74
C LYS A 39 -3.70 -26.09 23.21
N LYS A 40 -2.63 -26.11 24.01
CA LYS A 40 -2.65 -26.44 25.46
C LYS A 40 -3.53 -25.47 26.27
N ASN A 41 -3.51 -24.19 25.91
CA ASN A 41 -4.22 -23.15 26.66
C ASN A 41 -5.55 -22.75 26.01
N SER A 42 -5.95 -23.41 24.91
CA SER A 42 -7.19 -23.13 24.16
C SER A 42 -7.36 -21.66 23.75
N TYR A 43 -6.25 -21.00 23.39
CA TYR A 43 -6.30 -19.63 22.87
C TYR A 43 -6.84 -19.62 21.45
N ASP A 44 -7.81 -18.74 21.18
CA ASP A 44 -8.29 -18.43 19.82
C ASP A 44 -7.40 -17.35 19.18
N ILE A 45 -6.15 -17.72 18.93
CA ILE A 45 -5.11 -16.86 18.36
C ILE A 45 -4.53 -17.56 17.16
N GLN A 46 -4.37 -16.80 16.09
CA GLN A 46 -3.74 -17.25 14.85
C GLN A 46 -2.24 -17.02 14.88
N TYR A 47 -1.49 -17.74 14.08
CA TYR A 47 -0.09 -17.44 13.83
C TYR A 47 0.22 -17.52 12.33
N THR A 48 1.28 -16.83 11.92
CA THR A 48 1.75 -16.84 10.54
C THR A 48 3.27 -16.75 10.49
N ILE A 49 3.84 -17.23 9.38
CA ILE A 49 5.28 -17.17 9.12
C ILE A 49 5.53 -16.01 8.17
N VAL A 50 6.46 -15.13 8.53
CA VAL A 50 6.85 -13.94 7.76
C VAL A 50 8.31 -14.06 7.34
N ASN A 51 8.61 -13.63 6.12
CA ASN A 51 9.98 -13.60 5.62
C ASN A 51 10.82 -12.62 6.44
N GLU A 52 11.95 -13.09 7.01
CA GLU A 52 12.85 -12.29 7.84
C GLU A 52 14.06 -11.73 7.09
N ALA A 53 14.14 -11.90 5.75
CA ALA A 53 15.28 -11.39 4.98
C ALA A 53 15.56 -9.91 5.27
N GLY A 54 16.82 -9.59 5.56
CA GLY A 54 17.27 -8.25 5.91
C GLY A 54 16.84 -7.73 7.30
N ALA A 55 16.07 -8.47 8.10
CA ALA A 55 15.63 -8.01 9.42
C ALA A 55 16.80 -7.76 10.38
N SER A 56 17.85 -8.58 10.31
CA SER A 56 19.09 -8.39 11.09
C SER A 56 19.85 -7.12 10.66
N VAL A 57 19.84 -6.80 9.36
CA VAL A 57 20.46 -5.57 8.84
C VAL A 57 19.72 -4.35 9.37
N TYR A 58 18.39 -4.36 9.32
CA TYR A 58 17.57 -3.28 9.88
C TYR A 58 17.80 -3.12 11.38
N SER A 59 17.68 -4.19 12.18
CA SER A 59 17.72 -4.13 13.63
C SER A 59 19.06 -3.58 14.17
N ALA A 60 20.16 -3.80 13.44
CA ALA A 60 21.48 -3.26 13.76
C ALA A 60 21.74 -1.85 13.16
N SER A 61 20.83 -1.33 12.36
CA SER A 61 21.00 -0.05 11.67
C SER A 61 20.84 1.14 12.61
N LYS A 62 21.42 2.30 12.19
CA LYS A 62 21.23 3.58 12.86
C LYS A 62 19.75 3.98 12.89
N LEU A 63 19.02 3.73 11.80
CA LEU A 63 17.59 4.01 11.70
C LEU A 63 16.80 3.28 12.77
N ALA A 64 17.04 1.99 12.96
CA ALA A 64 16.37 1.20 14.01
C ALA A 64 16.74 1.69 15.42
N ALA A 65 17.97 2.17 15.62
CA ALA A 65 18.39 2.76 16.87
C ALA A 65 17.71 4.12 17.15
N GLU A 66 17.46 4.91 16.12
CA GLU A 66 16.70 6.17 16.22
C GLU A 66 15.20 5.92 16.45
N GLU A 67 14.62 4.91 15.78
CA GLU A 67 13.20 4.55 15.96
C GLU A 67 12.91 3.91 17.34
N TYR A 68 13.85 3.13 17.86
CA TYR A 68 13.71 2.38 19.13
C TYR A 68 14.98 2.47 19.97
N PRO A 69 15.30 3.62 20.56
CA PRO A 69 16.54 3.81 21.31
C PRO A 69 16.64 2.89 22.54
N ASP A 70 15.53 2.59 23.19
CA ASP A 70 15.48 1.82 24.44
C ASP A 70 15.37 0.30 24.23
N LEU A 71 15.25 -0.17 22.96
CA LEU A 71 15.14 -1.60 22.66
C LEU A 71 16.47 -2.18 22.19
N ASP A 72 16.74 -3.42 22.58
CA ASP A 72 17.88 -4.18 22.06
C ASP A 72 17.68 -4.62 20.59
N VAL A 73 18.76 -5.05 19.95
CA VAL A 73 18.77 -5.45 18.52
C VAL A 73 17.77 -6.59 18.24
N THR A 74 17.66 -7.56 19.14
CA THR A 74 16.76 -8.72 18.97
C THR A 74 15.30 -8.25 19.00
N THR A 75 14.95 -7.41 19.97
CA THR A 75 13.60 -6.86 20.10
C THR A 75 13.24 -5.96 18.90
N ARG A 76 14.18 -5.15 18.40
CA ARG A 76 13.98 -4.36 17.17
C ARG A 76 13.71 -5.26 15.97
N GLY A 77 14.42 -6.40 15.84
CA GLY A 77 14.16 -7.40 14.80
C GLY A 77 12.75 -7.99 14.90
N ALA A 78 12.33 -8.38 16.10
CA ALA A 78 10.98 -8.90 16.34
C ALA A 78 9.89 -7.87 16.01
N MET A 79 10.08 -6.60 16.37
CA MET A 79 9.18 -5.50 16.01
C MET A 79 9.07 -5.34 14.49
N SER A 80 10.19 -5.42 13.78
CA SER A 80 10.21 -5.35 12.32
C SER A 80 9.38 -6.47 11.68
N LEU A 81 9.51 -7.71 12.17
CA LEU A 81 8.71 -8.83 11.66
C LEU A 81 7.21 -8.62 11.87
N GLY A 82 6.80 -8.15 13.03
CA GLY A 82 5.39 -7.82 13.29
C GLY A 82 4.87 -6.72 12.37
N ARG A 83 5.67 -5.68 12.11
CA ARG A 83 5.32 -4.59 11.20
C ARG A 83 5.26 -5.01 9.74
N ARG A 84 6.08 -5.97 9.29
CA ARG A 84 5.99 -6.54 7.94
C ARG A 84 4.64 -7.19 7.67
N LEU A 85 4.00 -7.75 8.68
CA LEU A 85 2.64 -8.27 8.53
C LEU A 85 1.60 -7.15 8.40
N GLN A 86 1.78 -6.05 9.13
CA GLN A 86 0.84 -4.92 9.14
C GLN A 86 0.95 -4.06 7.87
N ASP A 87 2.16 -3.67 7.50
CA ASP A 87 2.48 -2.91 6.30
C ASP A 87 3.87 -3.31 5.78
N PRO A 88 3.95 -4.31 4.88
CA PRO A 88 5.21 -4.81 4.36
C PRO A 88 6.00 -3.73 3.61
N LEU A 89 5.34 -2.85 2.85
CA LEU A 89 6.02 -1.82 2.08
C LEU A 89 6.68 -0.80 3.00
N ALA A 90 5.96 -0.28 3.99
CA ALA A 90 6.48 0.71 4.93
C ALA A 90 7.68 0.19 5.74
N GLU A 91 7.75 -1.11 5.98
CA GLU A 91 8.85 -1.71 6.72
C GLU A 91 10.03 -2.11 5.80
N LEU A 92 9.76 -2.70 4.64
CA LEU A 92 10.82 -3.18 3.74
C LEU A 92 11.62 -2.05 3.09
N VAL A 93 11.03 -0.88 2.86
CA VAL A 93 11.75 0.29 2.32
C VAL A 93 12.85 0.84 3.25
N LYS A 94 12.86 0.43 4.52
CA LYS A 94 13.93 0.76 5.49
C LYS A 94 15.20 -0.05 5.27
N ILE A 95 15.15 -1.09 4.43
CA ILE A 95 16.23 -2.03 4.17
C ILE A 95 16.65 -1.87 2.71
N SER A 96 17.97 -1.80 2.47
CA SER A 96 18.44 -1.82 1.08
C SER A 96 17.98 -3.11 0.38
N PRO A 97 17.36 -3.02 -0.81
CA PRO A 97 16.79 -4.17 -1.52
C PRO A 97 17.78 -5.31 -1.74
N LYS A 98 19.07 -5.01 -1.88
CA LYS A 98 20.16 -5.99 -2.02
C LYS A 98 20.34 -6.92 -0.81
N HIS A 99 19.72 -6.60 0.34
CA HIS A 99 19.71 -7.44 1.54
C HIS A 99 18.40 -8.19 1.74
N ILE A 100 17.37 -7.93 0.91
CA ILE A 100 16.08 -8.62 0.95
C ILE A 100 16.10 -9.83 0.04
N GLY A 101 16.71 -9.70 -1.14
CA GLY A 101 16.92 -10.80 -2.07
C GLY A 101 18.36 -10.77 -2.62
N VAL A 102 19.04 -11.94 -2.64
CA VAL A 102 20.41 -12.04 -3.14
C VAL A 102 20.41 -12.89 -4.40
N GLY A 103 20.75 -12.27 -5.53
CA GLY A 103 20.94 -12.97 -6.80
C GLY A 103 22.26 -13.76 -6.83
N GLN A 104 22.28 -14.86 -7.57
CA GLN A 104 23.45 -15.75 -7.67
C GLN A 104 24.73 -15.01 -8.09
N TYR A 105 24.63 -14.07 -9.03
CA TYR A 105 25.75 -13.29 -9.57
C TYR A 105 25.76 -11.83 -9.07
N GLN A 106 25.08 -11.54 -7.99
CA GLN A 106 24.97 -10.17 -7.46
C GLN A 106 26.33 -9.53 -7.16
N HIS A 107 27.30 -10.32 -6.72
CA HIS A 107 28.63 -9.83 -6.39
C HIS A 107 29.51 -9.52 -7.61
N ASP A 108 29.18 -10.08 -8.77
CA ASP A 108 29.95 -9.95 -10.01
C ASP A 108 29.56 -8.71 -10.82
N ILE A 109 28.45 -8.07 -10.49
CA ILE A 109 27.94 -6.87 -11.18
C ILE A 109 28.38 -5.59 -10.49
N ASN A 110 28.38 -4.48 -11.23
CA ASN A 110 28.68 -3.17 -10.69
C ASN A 110 27.67 -2.78 -9.59
N GLN A 111 28.17 -2.65 -8.35
CA GLN A 111 27.33 -2.40 -7.18
C GLN A 111 26.58 -1.05 -7.23
N GLY A 112 27.17 0.00 -7.82
CA GLY A 112 26.53 1.29 -7.98
C GLY A 112 25.37 1.24 -8.99
N MET A 113 25.53 0.52 -10.10
CA MET A 113 24.46 0.30 -11.07
C MET A 113 23.33 -0.55 -10.48
N LEU A 114 23.67 -1.60 -9.71
CA LEU A 114 22.70 -2.43 -9.02
C LEU A 114 21.86 -1.61 -8.04
N GLU A 115 22.53 -0.80 -7.22
CA GLU A 115 21.86 0.04 -6.21
C GLU A 115 20.90 1.05 -6.85
N THR A 116 21.34 1.68 -7.96
CA THR A 116 20.49 2.60 -8.72
C THR A 116 19.29 1.88 -9.32
N ALA A 117 19.50 0.73 -9.98
CA ALA A 117 18.42 -0.03 -10.60
C ALA A 117 17.38 -0.53 -9.57
N LEU A 118 17.86 -1.06 -8.45
CA LEU A 118 16.98 -1.52 -7.36
C LEU A 118 16.26 -0.35 -6.70
N GLY A 119 16.94 0.80 -6.50
CA GLY A 119 16.32 2.01 -5.99
C GLY A 119 15.17 2.49 -6.88
N ASN A 120 15.37 2.52 -8.18
CA ASN A 120 14.33 2.90 -9.15
C ASN A 120 13.11 1.96 -9.08
N VAL A 121 13.33 0.65 -8.92
CA VAL A 121 12.22 -0.31 -8.76
C VAL A 121 11.44 -0.05 -7.49
N VAL A 122 12.11 0.23 -6.38
CA VAL A 122 11.43 0.57 -5.11
C VAL A 122 10.63 1.86 -5.25
N GLU A 123 11.22 2.89 -5.86
CA GLU A 123 10.54 4.16 -6.13
C GLU A 123 9.28 3.94 -6.98
N ASP A 124 9.39 3.17 -8.07
CA ASP A 124 8.26 2.84 -8.93
C ASP A 124 7.14 2.09 -8.17
N CYS A 125 7.50 1.10 -7.36
CA CYS A 125 6.56 0.38 -6.52
C CYS A 125 5.85 1.29 -5.51
N VAL A 126 6.59 2.16 -4.81
CA VAL A 126 6.02 3.08 -3.81
C VAL A 126 5.09 4.09 -4.48
N ASN A 127 5.49 4.67 -5.60
CA ASN A 127 4.67 5.64 -6.34
C ASN A 127 3.39 4.98 -6.91
N ARG A 128 3.47 3.75 -7.37
CA ARG A 128 2.30 3.00 -7.87
C ARG A 128 1.28 2.71 -6.77
N VAL A 129 1.72 2.34 -5.58
CA VAL A 129 0.84 2.11 -4.42
C VAL A 129 0.27 3.44 -3.90
N GLY A 130 1.09 4.48 -3.91
CA GLY A 130 0.81 5.74 -3.23
C GLY A 130 1.05 5.65 -1.71
N VAL A 131 1.18 6.78 -1.06
CA VAL A 131 1.58 6.85 0.34
C VAL A 131 0.67 7.77 1.14
N ASP A 132 0.11 7.27 2.22
CA ASP A 132 -0.70 8.09 3.13
C ASP A 132 0.20 9.04 3.96
N LEU A 133 0.00 10.34 3.79
CA LEU A 133 0.76 11.39 4.46
C LEU A 133 0.67 11.33 5.99
N ASN A 134 -0.45 10.83 6.50
CA ASN A 134 -0.75 10.85 7.93
C ASN A 134 -0.11 9.67 8.69
N THR A 135 0.22 8.59 7.99
CA THR A 135 0.77 7.37 8.63
C THR A 135 2.21 7.05 8.22
N ALA A 136 2.64 7.54 7.07
CA ALA A 136 3.94 7.18 6.49
C ALA A 136 5.13 7.64 7.32
N SER A 137 6.19 6.81 7.33
CA SER A 137 7.49 7.16 7.90
C SER A 137 8.30 8.04 6.95
N PRO A 138 9.32 8.79 7.44
CA PRO A 138 10.22 9.55 6.57
C PRO A 138 10.90 8.66 5.52
N SER A 139 11.22 7.41 5.88
CA SER A 139 11.85 6.46 4.96
C SER A 139 10.93 6.12 3.78
N LEU A 140 9.64 5.88 4.03
CA LEU A 140 8.66 5.62 2.97
C LEU A 140 8.42 6.85 2.12
N LEU A 141 8.21 8.02 2.73
CA LEU A 141 8.00 9.29 2.05
C LEU A 141 9.16 9.67 1.12
N SER A 142 10.42 9.31 1.48
CA SER A 142 11.59 9.64 0.67
C SER A 142 11.69 8.90 -0.67
N TYR A 143 10.86 7.88 -0.89
CA TYR A 143 10.72 7.18 -2.18
C TYR A 143 9.63 7.79 -3.08
N ILE A 144 8.90 8.80 -2.61
CA ILE A 144 7.96 9.52 -3.48
C ILE A 144 8.75 10.46 -4.41
N ALA A 145 8.39 10.46 -5.69
CA ALA A 145 8.97 11.36 -6.66
C ALA A 145 8.91 12.82 -6.19
N GLY A 146 10.04 13.52 -6.24
CA GLY A 146 10.16 14.91 -5.77
C GLY A 146 10.34 15.09 -4.26
N ILE A 147 10.34 14.04 -3.45
CA ILE A 147 10.55 14.10 -1.99
C ILE A 147 11.89 13.45 -1.63
N ASN A 148 12.83 14.24 -1.15
CA ASN A 148 14.05 13.71 -0.54
C ASN A 148 13.87 13.49 0.98
N MET A 149 14.84 12.81 1.61
CA MET A 149 14.80 12.51 3.05
C MET A 149 14.61 13.76 3.93
N GLY A 150 15.17 14.91 3.53
CA GLY A 150 15.03 16.18 4.26
C GLY A 150 13.59 16.70 4.22
N ILE A 151 12.96 16.66 3.05
CA ILE A 151 11.54 17.01 2.88
C ILE A 151 10.65 16.01 3.60
N ALA A 152 10.94 14.70 3.50
CA ALA A 152 10.20 13.65 4.20
C ALA A 152 10.16 13.87 5.72
N LYS A 153 11.30 14.21 6.34
CA LYS A 153 11.36 14.58 7.76
C LYS A 153 10.54 15.83 8.08
N ASN A 154 10.55 16.83 7.19
CA ASN A 154 9.75 18.04 7.38
C ASN A 154 8.23 17.78 7.27
N ILE A 155 7.80 16.86 6.40
CA ILE A 155 6.40 16.43 6.31
C ILE A 155 5.95 15.81 7.64
N VAL A 156 6.76 14.92 8.20
CA VAL A 156 6.45 14.28 9.49
C VAL A 156 6.42 15.31 10.62
N ALA A 157 7.43 16.20 10.70
CA ALA A 157 7.45 17.27 11.69
C ALA A 157 6.22 18.19 11.56
N TYR A 158 5.84 18.56 10.34
CA TYR A 158 4.67 19.39 10.10
C TYR A 158 3.38 18.77 10.66
N ARG A 159 3.15 17.46 10.42
CA ARG A 159 1.95 16.79 10.94
C ARG A 159 1.97 16.60 12.47
N GLU A 160 3.15 16.46 13.06
CA GLU A 160 3.32 16.38 14.52
C GLU A 160 3.01 17.73 15.20
N GLU A 161 3.38 18.84 14.55
CA GLU A 161 3.17 20.19 15.06
C GLU A 161 1.76 20.74 14.78
N ASN A 162 1.20 20.44 13.59
CA ASN A 162 -0.03 21.07 13.09
C ASN A 162 -1.23 20.10 13.05
N GLY A 163 -1.04 18.83 13.39
CA GLY A 163 -2.05 17.79 13.25
C GLY A 163 -2.03 17.13 11.86
N ALA A 164 -2.96 16.19 11.67
CA ALA A 164 -3.07 15.43 10.42
C ALA A 164 -3.36 16.33 9.22
N PHE A 165 -2.82 15.96 8.06
CA PHE A 165 -3.17 16.58 6.79
C PHE A 165 -4.63 16.29 6.45
N THR A 166 -5.39 17.31 6.05
CA THR A 166 -6.78 17.22 5.57
C THR A 166 -6.92 17.55 4.09
N ASP A 167 -5.93 18.24 3.51
CA ASP A 167 -5.86 18.64 2.09
C ASP A 167 -4.42 18.53 1.58
N ARG A 168 -4.22 18.01 0.37
CA ARG A 168 -2.91 17.93 -0.29
C ARG A 168 -2.22 19.28 -0.43
N LYS A 169 -2.97 20.38 -0.59
CA LYS A 169 -2.40 21.74 -0.67
C LYS A 169 -1.63 22.16 0.57
N GLN A 170 -1.91 21.53 1.73
CA GLN A 170 -1.14 21.78 2.94
C GLN A 170 0.34 21.39 2.82
N LEU A 171 0.70 20.50 1.87
CA LEU A 171 2.09 20.19 1.55
C LEU A 171 2.89 21.44 1.17
N LEU A 172 2.27 22.44 0.55
CA LEU A 172 2.92 23.72 0.22
C LEU A 172 3.33 24.53 1.45
N LYS A 173 2.82 24.21 2.64
CA LYS A 173 3.21 24.83 3.91
C LYS A 173 4.40 24.11 4.56
N VAL A 174 4.77 22.94 4.04
CA VAL A 174 5.90 22.16 4.55
C VAL A 174 7.23 22.82 4.16
N SER A 175 8.13 23.00 5.11
CA SER A 175 9.43 23.60 4.88
C SER A 175 10.22 22.84 3.79
N LYS A 176 10.80 23.57 2.86
CA LYS A 176 11.57 23.07 1.70
C LYS A 176 10.78 22.34 0.64
N LEU A 177 9.46 22.19 0.76
CA LEU A 177 8.60 21.64 -0.26
C LEU A 177 8.01 22.80 -1.07
N GLY A 178 8.68 23.15 -2.17
CA GLY A 178 8.20 24.22 -3.05
C GLY A 178 7.18 23.73 -4.09
N PRO A 179 6.60 24.66 -4.89
CA PRO A 179 5.57 24.33 -5.88
C PRO A 179 6.01 23.24 -6.87
N LYS A 180 7.26 23.26 -7.32
CA LYS A 180 7.80 22.26 -8.25
C LYS A 180 7.81 20.84 -7.64
N ALA A 181 8.25 20.72 -6.38
CA ALA A 181 8.23 19.45 -5.65
C ALA A 181 6.78 18.99 -5.39
N PHE A 182 5.87 19.93 -5.09
CA PHE A 182 4.45 19.65 -4.94
C PHE A 182 3.85 19.04 -6.21
N THR A 183 4.05 19.66 -7.36
CA THR A 183 3.58 19.13 -8.65
C THR A 183 4.13 17.70 -8.91
N GLN A 184 5.36 17.40 -8.50
CA GLN A 184 5.94 16.08 -8.71
C GLN A 184 5.36 15.01 -7.76
N CYS A 185 5.07 15.36 -6.50
CA CYS A 185 4.71 14.38 -5.48
C CYS A 185 3.19 14.25 -5.24
N ALA A 186 2.40 15.26 -5.55
CA ALA A 186 1.01 15.35 -5.11
C ALA A 186 0.13 14.17 -5.57
N GLY A 187 0.35 13.65 -6.79
CA GLY A 187 -0.37 12.49 -7.31
C GLY A 187 -0.09 11.17 -6.57
N PHE A 188 1.02 11.08 -5.87
CA PHE A 188 1.44 9.88 -5.12
C PHE A 188 1.15 9.97 -3.61
N CYS A 189 0.86 11.17 -3.12
CA CYS A 189 0.48 11.41 -1.73
C CYS A 189 -1.01 11.17 -1.54
N ARG A 190 -1.40 10.39 -0.55
CA ARG A 190 -2.80 10.10 -0.22
C ARG A 190 -3.17 10.72 1.11
N ILE A 191 -4.46 11.12 1.23
CA ILE A 191 -5.09 11.51 2.49
C ILE A 191 -6.41 10.76 2.57
N LEU A 192 -6.43 9.63 3.29
CA LEU A 192 -7.58 8.72 3.31
C LEU A 192 -8.82 9.32 4.00
N LYS A 193 -8.62 10.27 4.93
CA LYS A 193 -9.66 10.92 5.71
C LYS A 193 -9.53 12.45 5.60
N GLY A 194 -9.40 12.94 4.36
CA GLY A 194 -9.29 14.36 4.06
C GLY A 194 -10.64 15.02 3.79
N ASP A 195 -10.61 16.35 3.61
CA ASP A 195 -11.78 17.16 3.30
C ASP A 195 -12.25 16.92 1.86
N ASN A 196 -11.33 16.60 0.93
CA ASN A 196 -11.62 16.27 -0.46
C ASN A 196 -11.40 14.77 -0.72
N PRO A 197 -12.44 14.00 -1.08
CA PRO A 197 -12.30 12.57 -1.42
C PRO A 197 -11.31 12.28 -2.54
N LEU A 198 -11.08 13.22 -3.46
CA LEU A 198 -10.07 13.08 -4.51
C LEU A 198 -8.64 12.99 -3.95
N ASP A 199 -8.39 13.48 -2.74
CA ASP A 199 -7.10 13.35 -2.08
C ASP A 199 -6.78 11.92 -1.65
N ALA A 200 -7.77 11.03 -1.60
CA ALA A 200 -7.57 9.60 -1.39
C ALA A 200 -7.24 8.83 -2.68
N THR A 201 -7.34 9.46 -3.85
CA THR A 201 -7.14 8.85 -5.17
C THR A 201 -5.76 9.17 -5.76
N SER A 202 -5.38 8.59 -6.90
CA SER A 202 -4.18 8.99 -7.66
C SER A 202 -4.40 10.19 -8.57
N VAL A 203 -5.63 10.71 -8.67
CA VAL A 203 -5.93 11.89 -9.46
C VAL A 203 -5.04 13.05 -9.01
N HIS A 204 -4.29 13.63 -9.95
CA HIS A 204 -3.41 14.75 -9.65
C HIS A 204 -4.23 16.03 -9.38
N PRO A 205 -3.83 16.91 -8.43
CA PRO A 205 -4.57 18.13 -8.14
C PRO A 205 -4.81 19.06 -9.35
N GLU A 206 -3.94 19.03 -10.35
CA GLU A 206 -4.13 19.76 -11.62
C GLU A 206 -5.34 19.26 -12.43
N SER A 207 -5.77 18.02 -12.19
CA SER A 207 -6.91 17.41 -12.87
C SER A 207 -8.20 17.45 -12.04
N TYR A 208 -8.20 18.10 -10.87
CA TYR A 208 -9.38 18.13 -10.00
C TYR A 208 -10.57 18.84 -10.65
N GLU A 209 -10.34 19.97 -11.31
CA GLU A 209 -11.40 20.67 -12.03
C GLU A 209 -12.07 19.78 -13.07
N ALA A 210 -11.30 19.01 -13.83
CA ALA A 210 -11.82 18.08 -14.81
C ALA A 210 -12.55 16.88 -14.16
N ALA A 211 -12.00 16.35 -13.07
CA ALA A 211 -12.64 15.28 -12.31
C ALA A 211 -13.98 15.75 -11.70
N GLU A 212 -14.03 16.94 -11.10
CA GLU A 212 -15.26 17.53 -10.54
C GLU A 212 -16.29 17.79 -11.64
N ALA A 213 -15.89 18.34 -12.78
CA ALA A 213 -16.79 18.54 -13.93
C ALA A 213 -17.36 17.20 -14.43
N MET A 214 -16.57 16.13 -14.44
CA MET A 214 -17.03 14.78 -14.77
C MET A 214 -18.06 14.27 -13.76
N LEU A 215 -17.76 14.40 -12.48
CA LEU A 215 -18.65 13.97 -11.40
C LEU A 215 -20.00 14.67 -11.48
N ASP A 216 -20.01 15.98 -11.70
CA ASP A 216 -21.23 16.80 -11.86
C ASP A 216 -22.06 16.35 -13.05
N LYS A 217 -21.44 16.14 -14.21
CA LYS A 217 -22.13 15.70 -15.46
C LYS A 217 -22.71 14.29 -15.35
N LEU A 218 -22.08 13.43 -14.57
CA LEU A 218 -22.52 12.04 -14.35
C LEU A 218 -23.40 11.89 -13.10
N HIS A 219 -23.68 12.98 -12.38
CA HIS A 219 -24.42 12.99 -11.12
C HIS A 219 -23.85 12.00 -10.09
N ILE A 220 -22.52 12.00 -9.94
CA ILE A 220 -21.80 11.18 -8.96
C ILE A 220 -21.51 12.06 -7.75
N ASP A 221 -21.99 11.63 -6.57
CA ASP A 221 -21.69 12.33 -5.32
C ASP A 221 -20.24 12.00 -4.87
N LYS A 222 -19.55 13.02 -4.35
CA LYS A 222 -18.22 12.86 -3.74
C LYS A 222 -18.22 11.84 -2.59
N GLU A 223 -19.35 11.64 -1.92
CA GLU A 223 -19.50 10.59 -0.91
C GLU A 223 -19.42 9.17 -1.50
N GLU A 224 -19.80 8.95 -2.75
CA GLU A 224 -19.68 7.66 -3.41
C GLU A 224 -18.22 7.25 -3.54
N ILE A 225 -17.32 8.22 -3.79
CA ILE A 225 -15.87 8.00 -3.86
C ILE A 225 -15.36 7.52 -2.49
N SER A 226 -15.74 8.19 -1.41
CA SER A 226 -15.35 7.85 -0.04
C SER A 226 -15.86 6.47 0.40
N LYS A 227 -16.98 6.00 -0.16
CA LYS A 227 -17.61 4.70 0.14
C LYS A 227 -17.11 3.54 -0.72
N GLY A 228 -16.07 3.74 -1.52
CA GLY A 228 -15.45 2.68 -2.34
C GLY A 228 -15.63 2.82 -3.84
N GLY A 229 -15.99 4.03 -4.31
CA GLY A 229 -16.03 4.41 -5.71
C GLY A 229 -17.35 4.17 -6.43
N ALA A 230 -17.50 4.83 -7.57
CA ALA A 230 -18.64 4.70 -8.46
C ALA A 230 -18.43 3.52 -9.43
N LYS A 231 -18.83 2.32 -9.02
CA LYS A 231 -18.63 1.08 -9.80
C LYS A 231 -19.39 1.08 -11.13
N ASP A 232 -20.49 1.82 -11.21
CA ASP A 232 -21.40 1.97 -12.35
C ASP A 232 -21.05 3.18 -13.25
N ILE A 233 -19.90 3.81 -13.06
CA ILE A 233 -19.49 5.02 -13.79
C ILE A 233 -19.50 4.84 -15.30
N GLU A 234 -19.10 3.67 -15.83
CA GLU A 234 -19.12 3.37 -17.26
C GLU A 234 -20.55 3.31 -17.81
N GLU A 235 -21.49 2.77 -17.03
CA GLU A 235 -22.91 2.74 -17.39
C GLU A 235 -23.49 4.16 -17.42
N ARG A 236 -23.17 5.00 -16.43
CA ARG A 236 -23.58 6.42 -16.38
C ARG A 236 -23.00 7.20 -17.56
N ILE A 237 -21.73 6.94 -17.95
CA ILE A 237 -21.12 7.57 -19.14
C ILE A 237 -21.88 7.16 -20.41
N CYS A 238 -22.18 5.88 -20.59
CA CYS A 238 -22.93 5.40 -21.75
C CYS A 238 -24.36 5.96 -21.81
N ALA A 239 -25.00 6.17 -20.66
CA ALA A 239 -26.32 6.77 -20.56
C ALA A 239 -26.32 8.26 -20.92
N ALA A 240 -25.35 9.01 -20.37
CA ALA A 240 -25.21 10.46 -20.59
C ALA A 240 -24.72 10.80 -22.03
N TYR A 241 -23.82 9.98 -22.56
CA TYR A 241 -23.18 10.19 -23.88
C TYR A 241 -23.36 8.97 -24.79
N PRO A 242 -24.59 8.68 -25.24
CA PRO A 242 -24.86 7.49 -26.04
C PRO A 242 -24.09 7.51 -27.37
N ALA A 243 -23.34 6.41 -27.59
CA ALA A 243 -22.69 6.18 -28.86
C ALA A 243 -23.58 5.32 -29.77
N VAL A 244 -23.76 5.75 -31.03
CA VAL A 244 -24.50 4.93 -32.03
C VAL A 244 -23.59 3.75 -32.37
N THR A 245 -23.90 2.58 -31.84
CA THR A 245 -23.24 1.33 -32.21
C THR A 245 -24.19 0.49 -33.06
N GLY A 246 -23.70 -0.07 -34.18
CA GLY A 246 -24.48 -0.96 -35.01
C GLY A 246 -24.96 -2.19 -34.26
N ARG A 247 -26.13 -2.74 -34.62
CA ARG A 247 -26.67 -3.98 -34.05
C ARG A 247 -25.75 -5.16 -34.40
N ALA A 248 -25.01 -5.67 -33.41
CA ALA A 248 -24.25 -6.89 -33.53
C ALA A 248 -24.77 -7.97 -32.56
N LYS A 249 -24.56 -9.25 -32.94
CA LYS A 249 -24.97 -10.42 -32.11
C LYS A 249 -23.73 -11.23 -31.75
N GLY A 250 -23.75 -11.85 -30.58
CA GLY A 250 -22.67 -12.75 -30.13
C GLY A 250 -21.39 -12.04 -29.69
N PHE A 251 -20.22 -12.62 -30.01
CA PHE A 251 -18.90 -12.11 -29.61
C PHE A 251 -18.61 -10.68 -30.14
N ASP A 252 -19.23 -10.31 -31.28
CA ASP A 252 -19.14 -8.96 -31.81
C ASP A 252 -19.94 -7.93 -31.00
N ALA A 253 -20.90 -8.36 -30.19
CA ALA A 253 -21.65 -7.48 -29.29
C ALA A 253 -20.76 -6.93 -28.16
N LEU A 254 -19.87 -7.74 -27.60
CA LEU A 254 -18.89 -7.34 -26.58
C LEU A 254 -17.84 -6.35 -27.16
N LYS A 255 -17.36 -6.61 -28.37
CA LYS A 255 -16.47 -5.67 -29.07
C LYS A 255 -17.16 -4.34 -29.37
N ASN A 256 -18.43 -4.37 -29.75
CA ASN A 256 -19.22 -3.17 -29.99
C ASN A 256 -19.57 -2.41 -28.73
N LEU A 257 -19.78 -3.11 -27.59
CA LEU A 257 -19.98 -2.48 -26.29
C LEU A 257 -18.74 -1.68 -25.86
N ASN A 258 -17.55 -2.28 -25.94
CA ASN A 258 -16.29 -1.60 -25.64
C ASN A 258 -15.97 -0.46 -26.60
N ALA A 259 -16.27 -0.62 -27.89
CA ALA A 259 -16.13 0.45 -28.87
C ALA A 259 -17.15 1.58 -28.64
N GLY A 260 -18.33 1.25 -28.15
CA GLY A 260 -19.36 2.20 -27.74
C GLY A 260 -18.91 3.04 -26.54
N LEU A 261 -18.42 2.37 -25.49
CA LEU A 261 -17.89 3.03 -24.30
C LEU A 261 -16.72 3.97 -24.65
N GLY A 262 -15.79 3.53 -25.51
CA GLY A 262 -14.67 4.35 -25.95
C GLY A 262 -15.13 5.67 -26.59
N LYS A 263 -16.12 5.61 -27.49
CA LYS A 263 -16.69 6.81 -28.11
C LYS A 263 -17.49 7.70 -27.14
N SER A 264 -18.13 7.11 -26.15
CA SER A 264 -18.83 7.85 -25.09
C SER A 264 -17.83 8.61 -24.22
N ILE A 265 -16.70 7.98 -23.88
CA ILE A 265 -15.59 8.61 -23.14
C ILE A 265 -14.95 9.74 -23.98
N GLU A 266 -14.75 9.55 -25.28
CA GLU A 266 -14.23 10.59 -26.17
C GLU A 266 -15.14 11.83 -26.18
N LYS A 267 -16.46 11.65 -26.32
CA LYS A 267 -17.42 12.75 -26.24
C LYS A 267 -17.42 13.48 -24.90
N LEU A 268 -17.35 12.72 -23.80
CA LEU A 268 -17.26 13.31 -22.46
C LEU A 268 -15.94 14.08 -22.30
N ALA A 269 -14.83 13.58 -22.83
CA ALA A 269 -13.53 14.25 -22.80
C ALA A 269 -13.56 15.58 -23.58
N GLU A 270 -14.17 15.58 -24.76
CA GLU A 270 -14.38 16.80 -25.56
C GLU A 270 -15.25 17.82 -24.80
N ASP A 271 -16.32 17.36 -24.17
CA ASP A 271 -17.25 18.22 -23.44
C ASP A 271 -16.64 18.83 -22.15
N ILE A 272 -15.70 18.15 -21.53
CA ILE A 272 -14.94 18.66 -20.37
C ILE A 272 -13.71 19.47 -20.82
N GLY A 273 -13.20 19.25 -22.04
CA GLY A 273 -12.04 19.93 -22.58
C GLY A 273 -10.70 19.33 -22.16
N ILE A 274 -10.65 18.01 -21.92
CA ILE A 274 -9.42 17.29 -21.55
C ILE A 274 -9.10 16.16 -22.54
N GLY A 275 -7.88 15.63 -22.46
CA GLY A 275 -7.46 14.47 -23.25
C GLY A 275 -8.16 13.18 -22.82
N THR A 276 -8.58 12.35 -23.78
CA THR A 276 -9.19 11.03 -23.50
C THR A 276 -8.33 10.13 -22.59
N PRO A 277 -7.00 10.07 -22.70
CA PRO A 277 -6.19 9.29 -21.77
C PRO A 277 -6.33 9.76 -20.32
N THR A 278 -6.23 11.08 -20.09
CA THR A 278 -6.38 11.66 -18.74
C THR A 278 -7.76 11.38 -18.16
N LEU A 279 -8.82 11.46 -18.99
CA LEU A 279 -10.17 11.13 -18.52
C LEU A 279 -10.31 9.66 -18.16
N LYS A 280 -9.69 8.74 -18.89
CA LYS A 280 -9.68 7.31 -18.55
C LYS A 280 -9.01 7.05 -17.22
N ASP A 281 -7.86 7.67 -16.97
CA ASP A 281 -7.16 7.56 -15.69
C ASP A 281 -8.04 8.05 -14.53
N ILE A 282 -8.75 9.17 -14.71
CA ILE A 282 -9.71 9.68 -13.73
C ILE A 282 -10.87 8.70 -13.51
N ILE A 283 -11.44 8.14 -14.58
CA ILE A 283 -12.53 7.15 -14.49
C ILE A 283 -12.08 5.92 -13.70
N ASP A 284 -10.92 5.36 -14.02
CA ASP A 284 -10.39 4.17 -13.33
C ASP A 284 -10.18 4.43 -11.83
N GLU A 285 -9.70 5.61 -11.48
CA GLU A 285 -9.51 6.00 -10.08
C GLU A 285 -10.85 6.27 -9.34
N ILE A 286 -11.83 6.86 -10.00
CA ILE A 286 -13.16 7.09 -9.40
C ILE A 286 -13.95 5.79 -9.28
N LYS A 287 -13.78 4.88 -10.23
CA LYS A 287 -14.39 3.54 -10.20
C LYS A 287 -13.90 2.72 -9.01
N LYS A 288 -12.63 2.82 -8.68
CA LYS A 288 -11.97 2.07 -7.62
C LYS A 288 -10.91 2.94 -6.92
N PRO A 289 -11.35 3.91 -6.11
CA PRO A 289 -10.44 4.87 -5.47
C PRO A 289 -9.49 4.16 -4.53
N GLY A 290 -8.24 4.62 -4.55
CA GLY A 290 -7.20 4.08 -3.68
C GLY A 290 -6.88 2.61 -3.95
N ARG A 291 -7.02 2.14 -5.19
CA ARG A 291 -6.64 0.78 -5.57
C ARG A 291 -5.20 0.51 -5.13
N ASP A 292 -5.06 -0.44 -4.22
CA ASP A 292 -3.77 -0.95 -3.81
C ASP A 292 -3.43 -2.18 -4.66
N PRO A 293 -2.37 -2.15 -5.47
CA PRO A 293 -1.95 -3.32 -6.24
C PRO A 293 -1.65 -4.55 -5.36
N ARG A 294 -1.41 -4.34 -4.06
CA ARG A 294 -1.18 -5.42 -3.09
C ARG A 294 -2.44 -6.23 -2.79
N ASP A 295 -3.64 -5.67 -3.00
CA ASP A 295 -4.92 -6.38 -2.82
C ASP A 295 -5.07 -7.55 -3.79
N GLU A 296 -4.31 -7.56 -4.89
CA GLU A 296 -4.27 -8.64 -5.89
C GLU A 296 -3.21 -9.72 -5.53
N ALA A 297 -2.38 -9.47 -4.51
CA ALA A 297 -1.41 -10.45 -4.04
C ALA A 297 -2.10 -11.60 -3.27
N PRO A 298 -1.50 -12.80 -3.24
CA PRO A 298 -2.03 -13.91 -2.44
C PRO A 298 -2.25 -13.48 -0.99
N ALA A 299 -3.42 -13.80 -0.45
CA ALA A 299 -3.75 -13.49 0.93
C ALA A 299 -2.76 -14.15 1.91
N VAL A 300 -2.49 -13.49 3.02
CA VAL A 300 -1.67 -14.07 4.10
C VAL A 300 -2.39 -15.26 4.69
N ILE A 301 -1.73 -16.41 4.75
CA ILE A 301 -2.28 -17.62 5.36
C ILE A 301 -2.10 -17.54 6.87
N PHE A 302 -3.22 -17.44 7.58
CA PHE A 302 -3.26 -17.54 9.04
C PHE A 302 -3.56 -18.97 9.45
N ARG A 303 -2.68 -19.57 10.23
CA ARG A 303 -2.80 -20.96 10.67
C ARG A 303 -3.51 -21.05 12.02
N ASN A 304 -4.55 -21.81 12.08
CA ASN A 304 -5.26 -22.16 13.31
C ASN A 304 -5.71 -23.63 13.34
N ASP A 305 -5.80 -24.27 12.18
CA ASP A 305 -6.34 -25.61 11.94
C ASP A 305 -5.27 -26.69 11.81
N VAL A 306 -4.10 -26.37 11.26
CA VAL A 306 -2.96 -27.29 11.14
C VAL A 306 -1.91 -26.89 12.18
N ARG A 307 -1.91 -27.57 13.31
CA ARG A 307 -0.98 -27.33 14.45
C ARG A 307 0.03 -28.44 14.64
N SER A 308 -0.13 -29.56 13.90
CA SER A 308 0.80 -30.70 13.88
C SER A 308 0.68 -31.46 12.55
N PHE A 309 1.64 -32.35 12.25
CA PHE A 309 1.55 -33.24 11.09
C PHE A 309 0.33 -34.16 11.14
N GLU A 310 -0.19 -34.46 12.33
CA GLU A 310 -1.38 -35.31 12.54
C GLU A 310 -2.69 -34.59 12.13
N ASP A 311 -2.67 -33.27 12.06
CA ASP A 311 -3.81 -32.45 11.66
C ASP A 311 -3.95 -32.38 10.12
N LEU A 312 -2.95 -32.83 9.35
CA LEU A 312 -2.99 -32.85 7.89
C LEU A 312 -3.97 -33.91 7.38
N LYS A 313 -4.93 -33.47 6.57
CA LYS A 313 -5.87 -34.35 5.87
C LYS A 313 -5.58 -34.35 4.38
N VAL A 314 -5.91 -35.44 3.70
CA VAL A 314 -5.88 -35.49 2.25
C VAL A 314 -6.86 -34.45 1.71
N ASP A 315 -6.42 -33.68 0.69
CA ASP A 315 -7.18 -32.58 0.06
C ASP A 315 -7.29 -31.29 0.90
N MET A 316 -6.39 -31.05 1.87
CA MET A 316 -6.19 -29.71 2.45
C MET A 316 -5.38 -28.84 1.49
N GLU A 317 -5.94 -27.70 1.04
CA GLU A 317 -5.26 -26.65 0.29
C GLU A 317 -4.50 -25.69 1.22
#